data_2988174cd2323b2bd67cc2937e8eec17
#
_entry.id   2988174cd2323b2bd67cc2937e8eec17
#
_cell.length_a   1.000
_cell.length_b   1.000
_cell.length_c   1.000
_cell.angle_alpha   90.00
_cell.angle_beta   90.00
_cell.angle_gamma   90.00
#
_symmetry.space_group_name_H-M   'P 1'
#
loop_
_entity.id
_entity.type
_entity.pdbx_description
1 polymer ?
#
loop_
_entity_poly.entity_id
_entity_poly.type
_entity_poly.pdbx_seq_one_letter_code
_entity_poly.pdbx_strand_id
1 'polypeptide(L)'
;MSFFAQLANLFSRSGRDDNRLKQGMDHAHANRPQQAIGIYDGLLNSKSTSPTVRARALFNRALAHSSLKEDAKAVADLQQVVGMSNAPENVLSAARNQLVRVQNRVERVKGRALR
;
A
#
# COMPACT_ATOMS: atom_id res chain seq x y z
N MET A 1 15.09 26.34 -18.11
CA MET A 1 15.64 25.12 -17.45
C MET A 1 16.06 24.12 -18.49
N SER A 2 17.21 23.54 -18.33
CA SER A 2 17.70 22.52 -19.26
C SER A 2 16.91 21.23 -19.09
N PHE A 3 16.83 20.43 -20.14
CA PHE A 3 16.22 19.11 -20.15
C PHE A 3 16.82 18.21 -19.06
N PHE A 4 18.13 18.30 -18.83
CA PHE A 4 18.80 17.51 -17.79
C PHE A 4 18.37 17.88 -16.37
N ALA A 5 18.12 19.18 -16.11
CA ALA A 5 17.63 19.62 -14.80
C ALA A 5 16.22 19.07 -14.52
N GLN A 6 15.37 19.03 -15.53
CA GLN A 6 14.02 18.43 -15.41
C GLN A 6 14.08 16.94 -15.17
N LEU A 7 14.96 16.23 -15.87
CA LEU A 7 15.19 14.80 -15.65
C LEU A 7 15.72 14.53 -14.25
N ALA A 8 16.68 15.33 -13.78
CA ALA A 8 17.24 15.17 -12.42
C ALA A 8 16.17 15.37 -11.36
N ASN A 9 15.24 16.33 -11.56
CA ASN A 9 14.12 16.55 -10.64
C ASN A 9 13.15 15.37 -10.61
N LEU A 10 12.87 14.75 -11.76
CA LEU A 10 12.03 13.57 -11.85
C LEU A 10 12.65 12.37 -11.13
N PHE A 11 13.93 12.10 -11.37
CA PHE A 11 14.65 11.03 -10.69
C PHE A 11 14.76 11.27 -9.19
N SER A 12 15.04 12.52 -8.79
CA SER A 12 15.13 12.89 -7.38
C SER A 12 13.80 12.69 -6.66
N ARG A 13 12.68 13.03 -7.31
CA ARG A 13 11.33 12.85 -6.75
C ARG A 13 10.99 11.37 -6.61
N SER A 14 11.26 10.57 -7.65
CA SER A 14 11.06 9.13 -7.63
C SER A 14 11.91 8.47 -6.54
N GLY A 15 13.17 8.87 -6.41
CA GLY A 15 14.07 8.34 -5.38
C GLY A 15 13.59 8.64 -3.97
N ARG A 16 13.04 9.84 -3.74
CA ARG A 16 12.47 10.21 -2.43
C ARG A 16 11.24 9.38 -2.09
N ASP A 17 10.36 9.16 -3.06
CA ASP A 17 9.15 8.37 -2.86
C ASP A 17 9.50 6.89 -2.60
N ASP A 18 10.47 6.35 -3.35
CA ASP A 18 10.96 5.00 -3.14
C ASP A 18 11.60 4.85 -1.75
N ASN A 19 12.36 5.83 -1.30
CA ASN A 19 12.97 5.83 0.04
C ASN A 19 11.90 5.90 1.13
N ARG A 20 10.87 6.71 0.95
CA ARG A 20 9.76 6.81 1.91
C ARG A 20 8.99 5.50 1.98
N LEU A 21 8.73 4.88 0.82
CA LEU A 21 8.09 3.57 0.78
C LEU A 21 8.91 2.55 1.57
N LYS A 22 10.22 2.52 1.34
CA LYS A 22 11.12 1.63 2.07
C LYS A 22 11.09 1.89 3.59
N GLN A 23 11.09 3.16 4.00
CA GLN A 23 10.99 3.52 5.42
C GLN A 23 9.69 2.99 6.03
N GLY A 24 8.57 3.10 5.32
CA GLY A 24 7.30 2.53 5.76
C GLY A 24 7.40 1.01 5.93
N MET A 25 7.98 0.34 4.95
CA MET A 25 8.17 -1.11 5.01
C MET A 25 9.09 -1.52 6.16
N ASP A 26 10.15 -0.75 6.43
CA ASP A 26 11.05 -1.00 7.55
C ASP A 26 10.32 -0.88 8.90
N HIS A 27 9.44 0.11 9.05
CA HIS A 27 8.60 0.23 10.24
C HIS A 27 7.66 -0.98 10.39
N ALA A 28 7.05 -1.41 9.29
CA ALA A 28 6.16 -2.57 9.30
C ALA A 28 6.90 -3.84 9.72
N HIS A 29 8.10 -4.06 9.19
CA HIS A 29 8.95 -5.21 9.56
C HIS A 29 9.43 -5.14 11.01
N ALA A 30 9.56 -3.93 11.57
CA ALA A 30 9.94 -3.72 12.97
C ALA A 30 8.72 -3.76 13.91
N ASN A 31 7.57 -4.22 13.43
CA ASN A 31 6.33 -4.31 14.18
C ASN A 31 5.83 -2.94 14.68
N ARG A 32 5.94 -1.94 13.80
CA ARG A 32 5.44 -0.57 14.04
C ARG A 32 4.43 -0.20 12.93
N PRO A 33 3.26 -0.88 12.87
CA PRO A 33 2.32 -0.68 11.76
C PRO A 33 1.71 0.72 11.71
N GLN A 34 1.48 1.38 12.86
CA GLN A 34 0.94 2.74 12.87
C GLN A 34 1.91 3.73 12.22
N GLN A 35 3.21 3.62 12.50
CA GLN A 35 4.22 4.47 11.89
C GLN A 35 4.32 4.20 10.39
N ALA A 36 4.24 2.93 9.98
CA ALA A 36 4.22 2.56 8.57
C ALA A 36 3.02 3.20 7.86
N ILE A 37 1.82 3.10 8.43
CA ILE A 37 0.60 3.67 7.86
C ILE A 37 0.75 5.18 7.67
N GLY A 38 1.31 5.90 8.65
CA GLY A 38 1.53 7.34 8.53
C GLY A 38 2.40 7.69 7.31
N ILE A 39 3.43 6.92 7.05
CA ILE A 39 4.30 7.13 5.88
C ILE A 39 3.54 6.83 4.59
N TYR A 40 2.81 5.71 4.52
CA TYR A 40 2.00 5.38 3.33
C TYR A 40 0.91 6.42 3.08
N ASP A 41 0.28 6.94 4.12
CA ASP A 41 -0.71 8.02 4.00
C ASP A 41 -0.11 9.24 3.31
N GLY A 42 1.11 9.64 3.69
CA GLY A 42 1.80 10.75 3.06
C GLY A 42 2.05 10.53 1.57
N LEU A 43 2.46 9.32 1.19
CA LEU A 43 2.66 8.94 -0.21
C LEU A 43 1.34 8.98 -0.99
N LEU A 44 0.26 8.49 -0.39
CA LEU A 44 -1.04 8.38 -1.05
C LEU A 44 -1.76 9.74 -1.15
N ASN A 45 -1.47 10.66 -0.26
CA ASN A 45 -2.03 12.01 -0.31
C ASN A 45 -1.33 12.92 -1.32
N SER A 46 -0.15 12.54 -1.80
CA SER A 46 0.57 13.30 -2.80
C SER A 46 0.08 12.96 -4.21
N LYS A 47 -0.31 13.97 -4.98
CA LYS A 47 -0.77 13.79 -6.36
C LYS A 47 0.37 13.46 -7.31
N SER A 48 1.61 13.73 -6.92
CA SER A 48 2.79 13.49 -7.75
C SER A 48 3.37 12.08 -7.59
N THR A 49 2.84 11.28 -6.68
CA THR A 49 3.29 9.90 -6.48
C THR A 49 2.95 9.05 -7.71
N SER A 50 3.94 8.31 -8.22
CA SER A 50 3.75 7.47 -9.41
C SER A 50 2.74 6.36 -9.15
N PRO A 51 2.07 5.84 -10.19
CA PRO A 51 1.15 4.70 -10.03
C PRO A 51 1.81 3.47 -9.41
N THR A 52 3.07 3.20 -9.75
CA THR A 52 3.81 2.07 -9.18
C THR A 52 3.99 2.21 -7.67
N VAL A 53 4.45 3.38 -7.21
CA VAL A 53 4.63 3.63 -5.77
C VAL A 53 3.28 3.67 -5.07
N ARG A 54 2.26 4.26 -5.71
CA ARG A 54 0.90 4.30 -5.16
C ARG A 54 0.34 2.90 -4.92
N ALA A 55 0.48 2.01 -5.90
CA ALA A 55 0.03 0.62 -5.77
C ALA A 55 0.75 -0.10 -4.64
N ARG A 56 2.05 0.08 -4.54
CA ARG A 56 2.86 -0.53 -3.47
C ARG A 56 2.51 0.02 -2.10
N ALA A 57 2.29 1.34 -2.01
CA ALA A 57 1.89 1.97 -0.75
C ALA A 57 0.52 1.47 -0.29
N LEU A 58 -0.45 1.37 -1.20
CA LEU A 58 -1.77 0.81 -0.89
C LEU A 58 -1.67 -0.64 -0.42
N PHE A 59 -0.92 -1.47 -1.13
CA PHE A 59 -0.74 -2.87 -0.75
C PHE A 59 -0.09 -3.00 0.63
N ASN A 60 0.98 -2.26 0.87
CA ASN A 60 1.68 -2.32 2.16
C ASN A 60 0.86 -1.72 3.29
N ARG A 61 0.07 -0.67 3.02
CA ARG A 61 -0.86 -0.12 4.01
C ARG A 61 -1.93 -1.14 4.37
N ALA A 62 -2.43 -1.87 3.39
CA ALA A 62 -3.37 -2.96 3.63
C ALA A 62 -2.79 -4.02 4.56
N LEU A 63 -1.53 -4.42 4.35
CA LEU A 63 -0.86 -5.37 5.24
C LEU A 63 -0.76 -4.83 6.67
N ALA A 64 -0.44 -3.55 6.81
CA ALA A 64 -0.34 -2.90 8.12
C ALA A 64 -1.71 -2.84 8.81
N HIS A 65 -2.77 -2.46 8.10
CA HIS A 65 -4.15 -2.49 8.63
C HIS A 65 -4.55 -3.90 9.05
N SER A 66 -4.22 -4.89 8.23
CA SER A 66 -4.50 -6.29 8.52
C SER A 66 -3.80 -6.77 9.80
N SER A 67 -2.55 -6.34 10.01
CA SER A 67 -1.83 -6.67 11.24
C SER A 67 -2.45 -6.06 12.49
N LEU A 68 -3.16 -4.95 12.33
CA LEU A 68 -3.91 -4.28 13.41
C LEU A 68 -5.34 -4.79 13.54
N LYS A 69 -5.72 -5.81 12.77
CA LYS A 69 -7.08 -6.36 12.71
C LYS A 69 -8.12 -5.36 12.20
N GLU A 70 -7.67 -4.39 11.43
CA GLU A 70 -8.53 -3.41 10.76
C GLU A 70 -8.88 -3.93 9.38
N ASP A 71 -9.62 -5.02 9.32
CA ASP A 71 -9.87 -5.79 8.10
C ASP A 71 -10.64 -5.01 7.04
N ALA A 72 -11.61 -4.18 7.44
CA ALA A 72 -12.36 -3.35 6.49
C ALA A 72 -11.46 -2.35 5.76
N LYS A 73 -10.52 -1.74 6.46
CA LYS A 73 -9.54 -0.82 5.87
C LYS A 73 -8.58 -1.56 4.94
N ALA A 74 -8.14 -2.75 5.34
CA ALA A 74 -7.29 -3.59 4.50
C ALA A 74 -8.01 -3.98 3.21
N VAL A 75 -9.26 -4.40 3.28
CA VAL A 75 -10.06 -4.76 2.12
C VAL A 75 -10.20 -3.55 1.18
N ALA A 76 -10.49 -2.37 1.71
CA ALA A 76 -10.66 -1.16 0.90
C ALA A 76 -9.37 -0.84 0.11
N ASP A 77 -8.21 -0.90 0.76
CA ASP A 77 -6.93 -0.64 0.10
C ASP A 77 -6.63 -1.69 -0.98
N LEU A 78 -6.88 -2.97 -0.70
CA LEU A 78 -6.63 -4.05 -1.65
C LEU A 78 -7.57 -3.96 -2.87
N GLN A 79 -8.83 -3.61 -2.66
CA GLN A 79 -9.77 -3.38 -3.76
C GLN A 79 -9.32 -2.23 -4.65
N GLN A 80 -8.74 -1.19 -4.05
CA GLN A 80 -8.20 -0.08 -4.81
C GLN A 80 -7.04 -0.53 -5.70
N VAL A 81 -6.12 -1.34 -5.19
CA VAL A 81 -5.00 -1.89 -5.99
C VAL A 81 -5.55 -2.72 -7.14
N VAL A 82 -6.47 -3.63 -6.86
CA VAL A 82 -7.03 -4.54 -7.87
C VAL A 82 -7.75 -3.75 -8.97
N GLY A 83 -8.33 -2.60 -8.64
CA GLY A 83 -9.00 -1.72 -9.61
C GLY A 83 -8.06 -0.83 -10.43
N MET A 84 -6.77 -0.80 -10.12
CA MET A 84 -5.80 0.02 -10.86
C MET A 84 -5.41 -0.65 -12.16
N SER A 85 -5.57 0.06 -13.28
CA SER A 85 -5.17 -0.44 -14.61
C SER A 85 -3.66 -0.38 -14.82
N ASN A 86 -2.94 0.44 -14.05
CA ASN A 86 -1.53 0.74 -14.23
C ASN A 86 -0.66 0.28 -13.04
N ALA A 87 -1.18 -0.58 -12.18
CA ALA A 87 -0.39 -1.19 -11.12
C ALA A 87 0.50 -2.31 -11.69
N PRO A 88 1.72 -2.51 -11.13
CA PRO A 88 2.56 -3.64 -11.54
C PRO A 88 1.86 -4.98 -11.34
N GLU A 89 2.06 -5.92 -12.27
CA GLU A 89 1.39 -7.22 -12.23
C GLU A 89 1.69 -8.01 -10.95
N ASN A 90 2.92 -7.94 -10.46
CA ASN A 90 3.28 -8.63 -9.22
C ASN A 90 2.53 -8.07 -8.00
N VAL A 91 2.26 -6.77 -7.99
CA VAL A 91 1.48 -6.13 -6.93
C VAL A 91 0.00 -6.48 -7.06
N LEU A 92 -0.54 -6.47 -8.28
CA LEU A 92 -1.92 -6.90 -8.55
C LEU A 92 -2.17 -8.33 -8.08
N SER A 93 -1.28 -9.24 -8.44
CA SER A 93 -1.38 -10.65 -8.06
C SER A 93 -1.33 -10.81 -6.53
N ALA A 94 -0.38 -10.16 -5.88
CA ALA A 94 -0.26 -10.19 -4.42
C ALA A 94 -1.51 -9.61 -3.74
N ALA A 95 -2.06 -8.53 -4.30
CA ALA A 95 -3.26 -7.89 -3.75
C ALA A 95 -4.48 -8.80 -3.88
N ARG A 96 -4.66 -9.47 -5.02
CA ARG A 96 -5.76 -10.44 -5.20
C ARG A 96 -5.68 -11.56 -4.18
N ASN A 97 -4.49 -12.13 -4.00
CA ASN A 97 -4.28 -13.21 -3.04
C ASN A 97 -4.56 -12.76 -1.60
N GLN A 98 -4.07 -11.59 -1.23
CA GLN A 98 -4.27 -11.06 0.11
C GLN A 98 -5.74 -10.71 0.36
N LEU A 99 -6.43 -10.19 -0.66
CA LEU A 99 -7.85 -9.85 -0.58
C LEU A 99 -8.69 -11.08 -0.24
N VAL A 100 -8.43 -12.21 -0.90
CA VAL A 100 -9.11 -13.48 -0.60
C VAL A 100 -8.87 -13.89 0.86
N ARG A 101 -7.64 -13.79 1.34
CA ARG A 101 -7.29 -14.16 2.73
C ARG A 101 -8.03 -13.31 3.74
N VAL A 102 -8.05 -11.99 3.53
CA VAL A 102 -8.73 -11.07 4.46
C VAL A 102 -10.23 -11.28 4.44
N GLN A 103 -10.82 -11.44 3.26
CA GLN A 103 -12.27 -11.69 3.12
C GLN A 103 -12.67 -13.00 3.78
N ASN A 104 -11.88 -14.06 3.63
CA ASN A 104 -12.14 -15.33 4.29
C ASN A 104 -12.07 -15.20 5.81
N ARG A 105 -11.13 -14.40 6.32
CA ARG A 105 -11.04 -14.15 7.76
C ARG A 105 -12.26 -13.39 8.26
N VAL A 106 -12.72 -12.39 7.55
CA VAL A 106 -13.93 -11.62 7.89
C VAL A 106 -15.14 -12.54 7.95
N GLU A 107 -15.30 -13.40 6.96
CA GLU A 107 -16.43 -14.36 6.92
C GLU A 107 -16.39 -15.35 8.10
N ARG A 108 -15.20 -15.84 8.46
CA ARG A 108 -15.05 -16.74 9.62
C ARG A 108 -15.42 -16.03 10.92
N VAL A 109 -15.04 -14.78 11.10
CA VAL A 109 -15.39 -13.99 12.29
C VAL A 109 -16.90 -13.77 12.34
N LYS A 110 -17.55 -13.44 11.23
CA LYS A 110 -19.00 -13.30 11.15
C LYS A 110 -19.71 -14.60 11.48
N GLY A 111 -19.23 -15.73 10.95
CA GLY A 111 -19.77 -17.04 11.23
C GLY A 111 -19.70 -17.42 12.72
N ARG A 112 -18.61 -17.06 13.40
CA ARG A 112 -18.48 -17.27 14.85
C ARG A 112 -19.47 -16.41 15.64
N ALA A 113 -19.67 -15.17 15.22
CA ALA A 113 -20.57 -14.24 15.90
C ALA A 113 -22.04 -14.68 15.81
N LEU A 114 -22.41 -15.47 14.79
CA LEU A 114 -23.77 -15.93 14.54
C LEU A 114 -24.08 -17.28 15.19
N ARG A 115 -23.09 -17.93 15.83
CA ARG A 115 -23.28 -19.22 16.49
C ARG A 115 -23.75 -19.10 17.93
#